data_d877a7c18f2994710d7d2bf53137aab2
#
_entry.id   d877a7c18f2994710d7d2bf53137aab2
#
_cell.length_a   1.000
_cell.length_b   1.000
_cell.length_c   1.000
_cell.angle_alpha   90.00
_cell.angle_beta   90.00
_cell.angle_gamma   90.00
#
_symmetry.space_group_name_H-M   'P 1'
#
loop_
_entity.id
_entity.type
_entity.pdbx_description
1 polymer ?
#
loop_
_entity_poly.entity_id
_entity_poly.type
_entity_poly.pdbx_seq_one_letter_code
_entity_poly.pdbx_strand_id
1 'polypeptide(L)'
;GFCGNEENYYDPENSYLNRVLDRRTGNPINLSLVYILVTRRLRLPVAGIGLPGHFICRYQTSAAEVYIDPFGRGKLLSKSDCIQYLLQGNYSLREDYLAPATPRRMLLRICGNLHQIYDHLGHKSEVTRLQRYLVALSSR
;
A
#
# COMPACT_ATOMS: atom_id res chain seq x y z
N GLY A 1 12.94 -4.85 13.05
CA GLY A 1 11.61 -4.36 12.68
C GLY A 1 11.30 -4.59 11.21
N PHE A 2 10.12 -4.18 10.78
CA PHE A 2 9.73 -4.21 9.36
C PHE A 2 10.31 -3.00 8.62
N CYS A 3 10.67 -3.19 7.34
CA CYS A 3 11.16 -2.11 6.49
C CYS A 3 10.83 -2.37 5.01
N GLY A 4 10.90 -1.31 4.21
CA GLY A 4 10.73 -1.40 2.77
C GLY A 4 11.89 -2.15 2.09
N ASN A 5 11.57 -2.90 1.03
CA ASN A 5 12.58 -3.55 0.19
C ASN A 5 13.03 -2.58 -0.90
N GLU A 6 13.97 -1.73 -0.57
CA GLU A 6 14.51 -0.74 -1.52
C GLU A 6 15.45 -1.37 -2.55
N GLU A 7 16.18 -2.42 -2.16
CA GLU A 7 17.15 -3.10 -3.03
C GLU A 7 16.48 -3.91 -4.16
N ASN A 8 15.36 -4.55 -3.83
CA ASN A 8 14.57 -5.36 -4.75
C ASN A 8 13.10 -4.95 -4.71
N TYR A 9 12.83 -3.71 -5.08
CA TYR A 9 11.48 -3.13 -5.00
C TYR A 9 10.44 -3.92 -5.81
N TYR A 10 10.82 -4.48 -6.95
CA TYR A 10 9.93 -5.24 -7.84
C TYR A 10 9.98 -6.76 -7.62
N ASP A 11 10.51 -7.23 -6.50
CA ASP A 11 10.43 -8.63 -6.11
C ASP A 11 8.96 -9.01 -5.85
N PRO A 12 8.39 -10.02 -6.55
CA PRO A 12 7.02 -10.46 -6.33
C PRO A 12 6.70 -10.82 -4.87
N GLU A 13 7.67 -11.32 -4.14
CA GLU A 13 7.50 -11.71 -2.74
C GLU A 13 7.19 -10.52 -1.81
N ASN A 14 7.48 -9.29 -2.22
CA ASN A 14 7.08 -8.09 -1.50
C ASN A 14 5.56 -7.90 -1.44
N SER A 15 4.81 -8.59 -2.31
CA SER A 15 3.36 -8.50 -2.44
C SER A 15 2.60 -9.68 -1.82
N TYR A 16 3.29 -10.65 -1.25
CA TYR A 16 2.67 -11.78 -0.55
C TYR A 16 2.79 -11.60 0.95
N LEU A 17 1.64 -11.47 1.63
CA LEU A 17 1.60 -11.15 3.05
C LEU A 17 2.39 -12.14 3.92
N ASN A 18 2.29 -13.45 3.64
CA ASN A 18 3.06 -14.46 4.35
C ASN A 18 4.58 -14.26 4.21
N ARG A 19 5.04 -13.90 3.01
CA ARG A 19 6.47 -13.65 2.76
C ARG A 19 6.93 -12.35 3.41
N VAL A 20 6.08 -11.32 3.40
CA VAL A 20 6.35 -10.07 4.10
C VAL A 20 6.50 -10.30 5.61
N LEU A 21 5.65 -11.11 6.20
CA LEU A 21 5.72 -11.46 7.61
C LEU A 21 7.01 -12.24 7.95
N ASP A 22 7.37 -13.23 7.13
CA ASP A 22 8.57 -14.05 7.34
C ASP A 22 9.86 -13.24 7.18
N ARG A 23 9.93 -12.42 6.15
CA ARG A 23 11.13 -11.65 5.77
C ARG A 23 11.23 -10.30 6.49
N ARG A 24 10.14 -9.83 7.08
CA ARG A 24 9.99 -8.48 7.67
C ARG A 24 10.33 -7.35 6.70
N THR A 25 10.12 -7.61 5.41
CA THR A 25 10.35 -6.66 4.33
C THR A 25 9.27 -6.80 3.26
N GLY A 26 8.95 -5.72 2.58
CA GLY A 26 7.88 -5.74 1.58
C GLY A 26 7.75 -4.41 0.83
N ASN A 27 6.69 -4.31 0.06
CA ASN A 27 6.33 -3.08 -0.64
C ASN A 27 5.44 -2.17 0.23
N PRO A 28 5.20 -0.91 -0.19
CA PRO A 28 4.45 0.04 0.62
C PRO A 28 3.07 -0.44 1.06
N ILE A 29 2.27 -1.01 0.14
CA ILE A 29 0.90 -1.42 0.47
C ILE A 29 0.86 -2.64 1.39
N ASN A 30 1.74 -3.62 1.21
CA ASN A 30 1.76 -4.81 2.07
C ASN A 30 2.29 -4.51 3.47
N LEU A 31 3.27 -3.64 3.61
CA LEU A 31 3.72 -3.18 4.92
C LEU A 31 2.63 -2.36 5.62
N SER A 32 1.92 -1.53 4.89
CA SER A 32 0.75 -0.80 5.42
C SER A 32 -0.37 -1.76 5.82
N LEU A 33 -0.60 -2.82 5.06
CA LEU A 33 -1.59 -3.85 5.41
C LEU A 33 -1.23 -4.56 6.73
N VAL A 34 0.04 -4.93 6.93
CA VAL A 34 0.50 -5.47 8.23
C VAL A 34 0.20 -4.50 9.36
N TYR A 35 0.54 -3.24 9.16
CA TYR A 35 0.29 -2.18 10.16
C TYR A 35 -1.20 -2.05 10.47
N ILE A 36 -2.06 -2.01 9.46
CA ILE A 36 -3.52 -1.92 9.61
C ILE A 36 -4.08 -3.13 10.36
N LEU A 37 -3.65 -4.33 10.02
CA LEU A 37 -4.13 -5.56 10.67
C LEU A 37 -3.74 -5.63 12.14
N VAL A 38 -2.54 -5.19 12.50
CA VAL A 38 -2.09 -5.11 13.90
C VAL A 38 -2.87 -4.05 14.67
N THR A 39 -2.96 -2.84 14.13
CA THR A 39 -3.67 -1.72 14.79
C THR A 39 -5.17 -2.00 14.93
N ARG A 40 -5.77 -2.73 13.99
CA ARG A 40 -7.16 -3.19 14.08
C ARG A 40 -7.38 -4.10 15.28
N ARG A 41 -6.46 -5.04 15.54
CA ARG A 41 -6.51 -5.90 16.73
C ARG A 41 -6.37 -5.11 18.04
N LEU A 42 -5.62 -4.02 17.99
CA LEU A 42 -5.46 -3.09 19.12
C LEU A 42 -6.61 -2.08 19.22
N ARG A 43 -7.58 -2.14 18.33
CA ARG A 43 -8.72 -1.20 18.24
C ARG A 43 -8.28 0.25 18.06
N LEU A 44 -7.20 0.47 17.32
CA LEU A 44 -6.71 1.80 16.97
C LEU A 44 -7.30 2.24 15.62
N PRO A 45 -7.71 3.52 15.48
CA PRO A 45 -8.37 4.04 14.28
C PRO A 45 -7.35 4.35 13.18
N VAL A 46 -6.86 3.32 12.51
CA VAL A 46 -5.89 3.44 11.42
C VAL A 46 -6.52 2.99 10.10
N ALA A 47 -6.36 3.82 9.07
CA ALA A 47 -6.81 3.55 7.72
C ALA A 47 -5.63 3.55 6.74
N GLY A 48 -5.79 2.83 5.62
CA GLY A 48 -4.86 2.89 4.50
C GLY A 48 -5.11 4.10 3.62
N ILE A 49 -4.06 4.73 3.15
CA ILE A 49 -4.10 5.90 2.27
C ILE A 49 -3.31 5.58 1.01
N GLY A 50 -4.02 5.46 -0.11
CA GLY A 50 -3.42 5.13 -1.41
C GLY A 50 -2.95 6.37 -2.15
N LEU A 51 -1.69 6.75 -1.96
CA LEU A 51 -1.08 7.81 -2.74
C LEU A 51 -0.67 7.29 -4.12
N PRO A 52 -0.64 8.15 -5.16
CA PRO A 52 -0.05 7.77 -6.43
C PRO A 52 1.41 7.33 -6.25
N GLY A 53 1.74 6.11 -6.68
CA GLY A 53 3.10 5.57 -6.56
C GLY A 53 3.55 5.20 -5.15
N HIS A 54 2.70 5.37 -4.12
CA HIS A 54 3.03 5.04 -2.74
C HIS A 54 1.80 4.65 -1.93
N PHE A 55 1.99 4.04 -0.77
CA PHE A 55 0.89 3.68 0.14
C PHE A 55 1.33 3.88 1.58
N ILE A 56 0.51 4.56 2.37
CA ILE A 56 0.78 4.90 3.77
C ILE A 56 -0.43 4.60 4.65
N CYS A 57 -0.30 4.83 5.94
CA CYS A 57 -1.39 4.74 6.90
C CYS A 57 -1.71 6.11 7.49
N ARG A 58 -2.94 6.26 7.98
CA ARG A 58 -3.38 7.43 8.74
C ARG A 58 -4.02 6.99 10.05
N TYR A 59 -3.48 7.49 11.15
CA TYR A 59 -4.14 7.44 12.44
C TYR A 59 -4.93 8.72 12.63
N GLN A 60 -6.22 8.61 12.93
CA GLN A 60 -7.08 9.77 13.10
C GLN A 60 -8.05 9.59 14.25
N THR A 61 -8.07 10.58 15.15
CA THR A 61 -9.07 10.76 16.20
C THR A 61 -9.67 12.15 16.11
N SER A 62 -10.61 12.49 16.99
CA SER A 62 -11.12 13.86 17.09
C SER A 62 -10.06 14.89 17.51
N ALA A 63 -8.97 14.43 18.15
CA ALA A 63 -7.92 15.28 18.71
C ALA A 63 -6.63 15.27 17.89
N ALA A 64 -6.40 14.28 17.02
CA ALA A 64 -5.13 14.12 16.33
C ALA A 64 -5.31 13.48 14.95
N GLU A 65 -4.48 13.91 14.01
CA GLU A 65 -4.33 13.30 12.68
C GLU A 65 -2.83 13.18 12.39
N VAL A 66 -2.36 11.96 12.14
CA VAL A 66 -0.98 11.71 11.78
C VAL A 66 -0.92 10.63 10.71
N TYR A 67 -0.05 10.82 9.73
CA TYR A 67 0.25 9.84 8.70
C TYR A 67 1.51 9.07 9.08
N ILE A 68 1.55 7.80 8.73
CA ILE A 68 2.64 6.88 9.05
C ILE A 68 3.06 6.19 7.78
N ASP A 69 4.36 6.15 7.51
CA ASP A 69 4.94 5.47 6.36
C ASP A 69 5.63 4.16 6.79
N PRO A 70 4.94 3.00 6.75
CA PRO A 70 5.56 1.74 7.12
C PRO A 70 6.72 1.31 6.21
N PHE A 71 6.70 1.69 4.94
CA PHE A 71 7.83 1.44 4.03
C PHE A 71 9.07 2.22 4.47
N GLY A 72 8.88 3.45 4.92
CA GLY A 72 9.91 4.30 5.51
C GLY A 72 10.15 4.04 7.00
N ARG A 73 10.04 2.79 7.46
CA ARG A 73 10.29 2.37 8.85
C ARG A 73 9.41 3.06 9.89
N GLY A 74 8.17 3.39 9.51
CA GLY A 74 7.23 4.04 10.41
C GLY A 74 7.43 5.54 10.57
N LYS A 75 8.07 6.19 9.60
CA LYS A 75 8.23 7.64 9.60
C LYS A 75 6.88 8.32 9.75
N LEU A 76 6.81 9.29 10.66
CA LEU A 76 5.62 10.09 10.85
C LEU A 76 5.61 11.27 9.88
N LEU A 77 4.45 11.50 9.28
CA LEU A 77 4.23 12.55 8.30
C LEU A 77 3.01 13.40 8.71
N SER A 78 3.07 14.68 8.41
CA SER A 78 1.92 15.58 8.49
C SER A 78 1.08 15.51 7.21
N LYS A 79 -0.12 16.06 7.24
CA LYS A 79 -0.93 16.26 6.03
C LYS A 79 -0.19 17.13 5.01
N SER A 80 0.53 18.13 5.49
CA SER A 80 1.34 19.00 4.63
C SER A 80 2.44 18.23 3.91
N ASP A 81 3.10 17.27 4.57
CA ASP A 81 4.09 16.39 3.94
C ASP A 81 3.48 15.57 2.81
N CYS A 82 2.28 15.05 3.01
CA CYS A 82 1.56 14.29 1.98
C CYS A 82 1.17 15.16 0.78
N ILE A 83 0.71 16.39 1.03
CA ILE A 83 0.42 17.37 -0.02
C ILE A 83 1.68 17.71 -0.80
N GLN A 84 2.79 17.93 -0.12
CA GLN A 84 4.07 18.22 -0.75
C GLN A 84 4.55 17.07 -1.64
N TYR A 85 4.38 15.82 -1.19
CA TYR A 85 4.66 14.63 -2.00
C TYR A 85 3.86 14.64 -3.31
N LEU A 86 2.56 14.95 -3.24
CA LEU A 86 1.71 15.02 -4.43
C LEU A 86 2.16 16.12 -5.39
N LEU A 87 2.50 17.29 -4.88
CA LEU A 87 2.97 18.42 -5.69
C LEU A 87 4.30 18.13 -6.36
N GLN A 88 5.25 17.53 -5.66
CA GLN A 88 6.57 17.16 -6.20
C GLN A 88 6.48 16.09 -7.28
N GLY A 89 5.50 15.19 -7.20
CA GLY A 89 5.23 14.17 -8.21
C GLY A 89 4.42 14.67 -9.40
N ASN A 90 4.11 15.97 -9.49
CA ASN A 90 3.22 16.56 -10.51
C ASN A 90 1.81 15.96 -10.52
N TYR A 91 1.35 15.41 -9.38
CA TYR A 91 -0.02 14.96 -9.24
C TYR A 91 -0.93 16.14 -8.89
N SER A 92 -2.14 16.15 -9.46
CA SER A 92 -3.15 17.12 -9.06
C SER A 92 -3.56 16.91 -7.61
N LEU A 93 -3.84 18.00 -6.90
CA LEU A 93 -4.39 17.93 -5.55
C LEU A 93 -5.85 17.46 -5.62
N ARG A 94 -6.07 16.17 -5.36
CA ARG A 94 -7.41 15.60 -5.24
C ARG A 94 -7.61 15.14 -3.81
N GLU A 95 -8.72 15.57 -3.21
CA GLU A 95 -9.06 15.20 -1.82
C GLU A 95 -9.18 13.68 -1.65
N ASP A 96 -9.62 12.96 -2.69
CA ASP A 96 -9.75 11.51 -2.68
C ASP A 96 -8.40 10.76 -2.55
N TYR A 97 -7.26 11.40 -2.85
CA TYR A 97 -5.95 10.80 -2.60
C TYR A 97 -5.65 10.62 -1.10
N LEU A 98 -6.24 11.43 -0.23
CA LEU A 98 -6.10 11.32 1.22
C LEU A 98 -7.31 10.66 1.88
N ALA A 99 -8.27 10.17 1.12
CA ALA A 99 -9.39 9.40 1.63
C ALA A 99 -8.97 7.97 1.99
N PRO A 100 -9.62 7.35 3.00
CA PRO A 100 -9.35 5.96 3.36
C PRO A 100 -9.56 5.00 2.20
N ALA A 101 -8.60 4.12 1.94
CA ALA A 101 -8.72 3.06 0.95
C ALA A 101 -9.60 1.93 1.49
N THR A 102 -10.57 1.49 0.69
CA THR A 102 -11.36 0.31 1.00
C THR A 102 -10.54 -0.97 0.87
N PRO A 103 -10.91 -2.08 1.55
CA PRO A 103 -10.24 -3.37 1.37
C PRO A 103 -10.18 -3.81 -0.09
N ARG A 104 -11.26 -3.58 -0.84
CA ARG A 104 -11.34 -3.89 -2.27
C ARG A 104 -10.31 -3.10 -3.08
N ARG A 105 -10.17 -1.81 -2.84
CA ARG A 105 -9.16 -0.97 -3.49
C ARG A 105 -7.74 -1.41 -3.16
N MET A 106 -7.51 -1.83 -1.92
CA MET A 106 -6.21 -2.38 -1.52
C MET A 106 -5.89 -3.67 -2.27
N LEU A 107 -6.84 -4.59 -2.37
CA LEU A 107 -6.68 -5.83 -3.13
C LEU A 107 -6.44 -5.57 -4.62
N LEU A 108 -7.18 -4.64 -5.21
CA LEU A 108 -6.98 -4.22 -6.60
C LEU A 108 -5.55 -3.71 -6.81
N ARG A 109 -5.04 -2.92 -5.88
CA ARG A 109 -3.68 -2.38 -5.99
C ARG A 109 -2.61 -3.47 -5.82
N ILE A 110 -2.78 -4.38 -4.88
CA ILE A 110 -1.86 -5.52 -4.69
C ILE A 110 -1.82 -6.39 -5.95
N CYS A 111 -2.99 -6.77 -6.47
CA CYS A 111 -3.08 -7.57 -7.70
C CYS A 111 -2.54 -6.83 -8.92
N GLY A 112 -2.80 -5.54 -9.03
CA GLY A 112 -2.27 -4.70 -10.10
C GLY A 112 -0.74 -4.59 -10.08
N ASN A 113 -0.15 -4.42 -8.91
CA ASN A 113 1.30 -4.40 -8.74
C ASN A 113 1.93 -5.74 -9.16
N LEU A 114 1.36 -6.86 -8.68
CA LEU A 114 1.83 -8.20 -9.05
C LEU A 114 1.66 -8.46 -10.54
N HIS A 115 0.56 -8.05 -11.14
CA HIS A 115 0.32 -8.20 -12.57
C HIS A 115 1.42 -7.52 -13.39
N GLN A 116 1.75 -6.27 -13.05
CA GLN A 116 2.82 -5.52 -13.72
C GLN A 116 4.18 -6.19 -13.55
N ILE A 117 4.49 -6.66 -12.35
CA ILE A 117 5.77 -7.34 -12.05
C ILE A 117 5.90 -8.62 -12.87
N TYR A 118 4.89 -9.48 -12.84
CA TYR A 118 4.93 -10.75 -13.57
C TYR A 118 4.89 -10.56 -15.10
N ASP A 119 4.19 -9.53 -15.58
CA ASP A 119 4.20 -9.18 -16.99
C ASP A 119 5.60 -8.78 -17.46
N HIS A 120 6.29 -7.95 -16.67
CA HIS A 120 7.67 -7.57 -16.93
C HIS A 120 8.64 -8.76 -16.89
N LEU A 121 8.40 -9.72 -15.99
CA LEU A 121 9.20 -10.94 -15.88
C LEU A 121 8.87 -12.01 -16.95
N GLY A 122 7.82 -11.81 -17.72
CA GLY A 122 7.38 -12.76 -18.74
C GLY A 122 6.68 -14.01 -18.18
N HIS A 123 6.17 -13.97 -16.96
CA HIS A 123 5.47 -15.08 -16.31
C HIS A 123 3.99 -15.09 -16.70
N LYS A 124 3.68 -15.62 -17.88
CA LYS A 124 2.34 -15.55 -18.52
C LYS A 124 1.22 -16.20 -17.69
N SER A 125 1.49 -17.33 -17.02
CA SER A 125 0.50 -18.02 -16.19
C SER A 125 0.09 -17.17 -14.99
N GLU A 126 1.05 -16.50 -14.35
CA GLU A 126 0.79 -15.59 -13.23
C GLU A 126 0.01 -14.35 -13.68
N VAL A 127 0.38 -13.77 -14.81
CA VAL A 127 -0.32 -12.63 -15.42
C VAL A 127 -1.79 -12.99 -15.68
N THR A 128 -2.06 -14.14 -16.30
CA THR A 128 -3.43 -14.59 -16.58
C THR A 128 -4.23 -14.79 -15.30
N ARG A 129 -3.64 -15.38 -14.27
CA ARG A 129 -4.31 -15.57 -12.98
C ARG A 129 -4.68 -14.24 -12.34
N LEU A 130 -3.73 -13.31 -12.28
CA LEU A 130 -3.95 -12.00 -11.69
C LEU A 130 -4.97 -11.17 -12.47
N GLN A 131 -4.98 -11.31 -13.79
CA GLN A 131 -5.99 -10.65 -14.62
C GLN A 131 -7.41 -11.11 -14.27
N ARG A 132 -7.60 -12.39 -13.99
CA ARG A 132 -8.88 -12.92 -13.51
C ARG A 132 -9.29 -12.31 -12.15
N TYR A 133 -8.33 -12.16 -11.23
CA TYR A 133 -8.58 -11.52 -9.95
C TYR A 133 -8.96 -10.04 -10.11
N LEU A 134 -8.25 -9.32 -10.97
CA LEU A 134 -8.55 -7.91 -11.25
C LEU A 134 -9.95 -7.74 -11.84
N VAL A 135 -10.36 -8.61 -12.77
CA VAL A 135 -11.71 -8.61 -13.34
C VAL A 135 -12.75 -8.88 -12.25
N ALA A 136 -12.54 -9.90 -11.42
CA ALA A 136 -13.46 -10.24 -10.34
C ALA A 136 -13.59 -9.10 -9.31
N LEU A 137 -12.49 -8.45 -8.97
CA LEU A 137 -12.49 -7.31 -8.05
C LEU A 137 -13.08 -6.04 -8.66
N SER A 138 -13.10 -5.90 -9.98
CA SER A 138 -13.65 -4.74 -10.68
C SER A 138 -15.13 -4.89 -10.98
N SER A 139 -15.66 -6.12 -11.04
CA SER A 139 -17.08 -6.38 -11.22
C SER A 139 -17.88 -6.08 -9.95
N ARG A 140 -19.08 -5.60 -10.12
CA ARG A 140 -20.00 -5.34 -8.99
C ARG A 140 -20.83 -6.58 -8.65
#